data_9c0498a6a789fda43047937cc2c75317
#
_entry.id   9c0498a6a789fda43047937cc2c75317
#
_cell.length_a   1.000
_cell.length_b   1.000
_cell.length_c   1.000
_cell.angle_alpha   90.00
_cell.angle_beta   90.00
_cell.angle_gamma   90.00
#
_symmetry.space_group_name_H-M   'P 1'
#
loop_
_entity.id
_entity.type
_entity.pdbx_description
1 polymer ?
#
loop_
_entity_poly.entity_id
_entity_poly.type
_entity_poly.pdbx_seq_one_letter_code
_entity_poly.pdbx_strand_id
1 'polypeptide(L)'
;RVVGSDTNQPLVNASISVEDHSITSITNQDGYFSIRVPSSSRNAQLVIRYLGYQNKRVPLITLIESPNHYTPMSPSPIQLSEVLVVSGDGRDLVKEALLRIPANYATDPNMMVAFYRESVEKGNNYISLVEAVLDVYKASYRSYSNDQARIYIGRKATDISPRDTVLLKFQGGISDALMLDVAKNPEVVFGTEGKEYDFNIEGLININNKHHYIINFKPKEG
;
A
#
# COMPACT_ATOMS: atom_id res chain seq x y z
N ARG A 1 -14.81 -6.84 -11.04
CA ARG A 1 -14.08 -7.75 -10.16
C ARG A 1 -12.68 -7.99 -10.73
N VAL A 2 -11.63 -7.86 -9.90
CA VAL A 2 -10.24 -8.13 -10.29
C VAL A 2 -9.80 -9.46 -9.70
N VAL A 3 -9.20 -10.32 -10.51
CA VAL A 3 -8.76 -11.65 -10.12
C VAL A 3 -7.41 -12.00 -10.73
N GLY A 4 -6.71 -12.98 -10.15
CA GLY A 4 -5.54 -13.59 -10.77
C GLY A 4 -5.98 -14.49 -11.95
N SER A 5 -5.33 -14.37 -13.11
CA SER A 5 -5.66 -15.20 -14.27
C SER A 5 -5.26 -16.66 -14.10
N ASP A 6 -4.33 -16.94 -13.22
CA ASP A 6 -3.78 -18.26 -12.88
C ASP A 6 -4.59 -18.98 -11.81
N THR A 7 -5.04 -18.25 -10.80
CA THR A 7 -5.72 -18.80 -9.62
C THR A 7 -7.22 -18.61 -9.65
N ASN A 8 -7.73 -17.69 -10.47
CA ASN A 8 -9.11 -17.20 -10.46
C ASN A 8 -9.57 -16.64 -9.10
N GLN A 9 -8.62 -16.40 -8.18
CA GLN A 9 -8.89 -15.85 -6.86
C GLN A 9 -8.99 -14.31 -6.91
N PRO A 10 -9.80 -13.72 -6.04
CA PRO A 10 -9.89 -12.26 -5.95
C PRO A 10 -8.55 -11.65 -5.55
N LEU A 11 -8.15 -10.57 -6.23
CA LEU A 11 -6.99 -9.79 -5.84
C LEU A 11 -7.45 -8.69 -4.88
N VAL A 12 -7.24 -8.93 -3.60
CA VAL A 12 -7.66 -8.05 -2.50
C VAL A 12 -6.68 -6.88 -2.40
N ASN A 13 -7.20 -5.66 -2.22
CA ASN A 13 -6.40 -4.43 -2.16
C ASN A 13 -5.61 -4.12 -3.45
N ALA A 14 -6.05 -4.63 -4.60
CA ALA A 14 -5.52 -4.17 -5.86
C ALA A 14 -5.83 -2.69 -6.06
N SER A 15 -4.82 -1.92 -6.45
CA SER A 15 -4.96 -0.48 -6.70
C SER A 15 -5.54 -0.22 -8.08
N ILE A 16 -6.56 0.62 -8.14
CA ILE A 16 -7.18 1.08 -9.39
C ILE A 16 -7.01 2.59 -9.45
N SER A 17 -6.45 3.11 -10.54
CA SER A 17 -6.32 4.54 -10.77
C SER A 17 -6.83 4.91 -12.16
N VAL A 18 -7.40 6.10 -12.30
CA VAL A 18 -7.70 6.69 -13.61
C VAL A 18 -6.44 7.38 -14.11
N GLU A 19 -5.97 7.00 -15.31
CA GLU A 19 -4.76 7.57 -15.89
C GLU A 19 -4.93 9.10 -16.06
N ASP A 20 -3.89 9.85 -15.73
CA ASP A 20 -3.85 11.32 -15.76
C ASP A 20 -4.86 12.04 -14.84
N HIS A 21 -5.44 11.31 -13.88
CA HIS A 21 -6.37 11.89 -12.91
C HIS A 21 -6.02 11.43 -11.49
N SER A 22 -6.26 12.29 -10.51
CA SER A 22 -6.11 11.95 -9.08
C SER A 22 -7.31 11.15 -8.54
N ILE A 23 -7.81 10.19 -9.34
CA ILE A 23 -8.97 9.36 -8.99
C ILE A 23 -8.49 7.94 -8.79
N THR A 24 -8.68 7.42 -7.58
CA THR A 24 -8.21 6.09 -7.20
C THR A 24 -9.28 5.31 -6.44
N SER A 25 -9.15 4.00 -6.44
CA SER A 25 -9.91 3.05 -5.64
C SER A 25 -9.07 1.84 -5.35
N ILE A 26 -9.56 0.94 -4.49
CA ILE A 26 -8.96 -0.37 -4.27
C ILE A 26 -10.03 -1.46 -4.26
N THR A 27 -9.64 -2.70 -4.51
CA THR A 27 -10.54 -3.84 -4.43
C THR A 27 -10.82 -4.25 -2.99
N ASN A 28 -12.04 -4.74 -2.75
CA ASN A 28 -12.44 -5.37 -1.49
C ASN A 28 -12.00 -6.85 -1.42
N GLN A 29 -12.41 -7.57 -0.38
CA GLN A 29 -12.08 -9.00 -0.17
C GLN A 29 -12.55 -9.92 -1.32
N ASP A 30 -13.63 -9.55 -2.01
CA ASP A 30 -14.14 -10.30 -3.15
C ASP A 30 -13.55 -9.86 -4.50
N GLY A 31 -12.59 -8.92 -4.48
CA GLY A 31 -11.96 -8.36 -5.66
C GLY A 31 -12.82 -7.32 -6.40
N TYR A 32 -13.93 -6.85 -5.81
CA TYR A 32 -14.75 -5.79 -6.39
C TYR A 32 -14.21 -4.41 -5.98
N PHE A 33 -14.40 -3.44 -6.87
CA PHE A 33 -14.12 -2.03 -6.60
C PHE A 33 -15.26 -1.15 -7.10
N SER A 34 -15.32 0.05 -6.57
CA SER A 34 -16.19 1.11 -7.04
C SER A 34 -15.37 2.37 -7.24
N ILE A 35 -15.52 2.99 -8.40
CA ILE A 35 -14.81 4.22 -8.74
C ILE A 35 -15.80 5.20 -9.37
N ARG A 36 -15.73 6.46 -8.95
CA ARG A 36 -16.56 7.53 -9.53
C ARG A 36 -15.67 8.35 -10.46
N VAL A 37 -16.07 8.39 -11.72
CA VAL A 37 -15.34 9.12 -12.76
C VAL A 37 -16.26 10.17 -13.37
N PRO A 38 -15.82 11.43 -13.52
CA PRO A 38 -16.58 12.45 -14.21
C PRO A 38 -16.93 12.02 -15.63
N SER A 39 -18.10 12.44 -16.12
CA SER A 39 -18.56 12.11 -17.49
C SER A 39 -17.59 12.62 -18.57
N SER A 40 -16.88 13.71 -18.30
CA SER A 40 -15.82 14.23 -19.18
C SER A 40 -14.64 13.28 -19.37
N SER A 41 -14.41 12.36 -18.43
CA SER A 41 -13.31 11.40 -18.44
C SER A 41 -13.75 9.98 -18.84
N ARG A 42 -14.89 9.84 -19.53
CA ARG A 42 -15.45 8.53 -19.94
C ARG A 42 -14.52 7.72 -20.81
N ASN A 43 -13.66 8.38 -21.58
CA ASN A 43 -12.68 7.74 -22.46
C ASN A 43 -11.31 7.48 -21.80
N ALA A 44 -11.21 7.75 -20.49
CA ALA A 44 -9.97 7.53 -19.75
C ALA A 44 -9.63 6.03 -19.63
N GLN A 45 -8.36 5.75 -19.36
CA GLN A 45 -7.86 4.42 -19.06
C GLN A 45 -7.87 4.21 -17.54
N LEU A 46 -8.32 3.03 -17.10
CA LEU A 46 -8.06 2.56 -15.75
C LEU A 46 -6.75 1.78 -15.74
N VAL A 47 -5.90 2.08 -14.79
CA VAL A 47 -4.67 1.33 -14.53
C VAL A 47 -4.86 0.54 -13.26
N ILE A 48 -4.79 -0.80 -13.39
CA ILE A 48 -4.92 -1.73 -12.26
C ILE A 48 -3.53 -2.26 -11.94
N ARG A 49 -3.16 -2.18 -10.66
CA ARG A 49 -1.87 -2.63 -10.13
C ARG A 49 -2.06 -3.54 -8.95
N TYR A 50 -1.29 -4.61 -8.93
CA TYR A 50 -1.22 -5.53 -7.79
C TYR A 50 0.18 -6.14 -7.70
N LEU A 51 0.70 -6.27 -6.49
CA LEU A 51 2.03 -6.83 -6.29
C LEU A 51 2.12 -8.26 -6.82
N GLY A 52 3.15 -8.58 -7.61
CA GLY A 52 3.32 -9.89 -8.23
C GLY A 52 2.53 -10.09 -9.53
N TYR A 53 1.87 -9.04 -10.04
CA TYR A 53 1.09 -9.08 -11.29
C TYR A 53 1.50 -7.98 -12.24
N GLN A 54 1.32 -8.22 -13.54
CA GLN A 54 1.55 -7.20 -14.56
C GLN A 54 0.50 -6.09 -14.44
N ASN A 55 0.94 -4.84 -14.55
CA ASN A 55 0.02 -3.71 -14.60
C ASN A 55 -0.94 -3.85 -15.78
N LYS A 56 -2.23 -3.70 -15.55
CA LYS A 56 -3.26 -3.81 -16.58
C LYS A 56 -3.92 -2.48 -16.82
N ARG A 57 -3.95 -2.06 -18.10
CA ARG A 57 -4.73 -0.91 -18.57
C ARG A 57 -6.04 -1.40 -19.17
N VAL A 58 -7.13 -0.78 -18.78
CA VAL A 58 -8.47 -1.13 -19.27
C VAL A 58 -9.21 0.15 -19.61
N PRO A 59 -9.70 0.33 -20.85
CA PRO A 59 -10.54 1.49 -21.19
C PRO A 59 -11.77 1.51 -20.30
N LEU A 60 -12.07 2.66 -19.69
CA LEU A 60 -13.21 2.81 -18.80
C LEU A 60 -14.54 2.47 -19.52
N ILE A 61 -14.63 2.84 -20.79
CA ILE A 61 -15.83 2.54 -21.61
C ILE A 61 -16.10 1.05 -21.71
N THR A 62 -15.04 0.22 -21.83
CA THR A 62 -15.18 -1.24 -21.90
C THR A 62 -15.78 -1.81 -20.62
N LEU A 63 -15.43 -1.24 -19.46
CA LEU A 63 -16.01 -1.67 -18.18
C LEU A 63 -17.45 -1.20 -18.00
N ILE A 64 -17.79 -0.02 -18.52
CA ILE A 64 -19.16 0.51 -18.44
C ILE A 64 -20.12 -0.32 -19.30
N GLU A 65 -19.67 -0.75 -20.48
CA GLU A 65 -20.49 -1.47 -21.46
C GLU A 65 -20.48 -3.00 -21.26
N SER A 66 -19.58 -3.52 -20.45
CA SER A 66 -19.48 -4.95 -20.20
C SER A 66 -20.47 -5.37 -19.09
N PRO A 67 -21.35 -6.33 -19.36
CA PRO A 67 -22.26 -6.88 -18.34
C PRO A 67 -21.50 -7.66 -17.26
N ASN A 68 -20.33 -8.20 -17.59
CA ASN A 68 -19.48 -8.96 -16.68
C ASN A 68 -18.21 -8.15 -16.38
N HIS A 69 -18.24 -7.38 -15.31
CA HIS A 69 -17.09 -6.59 -14.83
C HIS A 69 -15.96 -7.46 -14.28
N TYR A 70 -15.41 -8.32 -15.12
CA TYR A 70 -14.38 -9.29 -14.74
C TYR A 70 -13.05 -8.92 -15.40
N THR A 71 -12.03 -8.70 -14.59
CA THR A 71 -10.73 -8.25 -15.06
C THR A 71 -9.65 -9.19 -14.53
N PRO A 72 -9.24 -10.21 -15.32
CA PRO A 72 -8.11 -11.06 -14.95
C PRO A 72 -6.79 -10.32 -15.12
N MET A 73 -5.92 -10.43 -14.14
CA MET A 73 -4.55 -9.93 -14.18
C MET A 73 -3.58 -11.09 -14.36
N SER A 74 -2.61 -10.92 -15.23
CA SER A 74 -1.57 -11.92 -15.46
C SER A 74 -0.50 -11.82 -14.37
N PRO A 75 -0.10 -12.94 -13.75
CA PRO A 75 1.04 -12.93 -12.87
C PRO A 75 2.26 -12.34 -13.57
N SER A 76 2.99 -11.50 -12.89
CA SER A 76 4.33 -11.16 -13.28
C SER A 76 5.23 -12.18 -12.60
N PRO A 77 5.86 -13.10 -13.32
CA PRO A 77 6.83 -13.96 -12.68
C PRO A 77 7.87 -13.03 -12.08
N ILE A 78 7.93 -13.00 -10.75
CA ILE A 78 9.11 -12.50 -10.06
C ILE A 78 10.17 -13.49 -10.53
N GLN A 79 10.99 -13.10 -11.50
CA GLN A 79 12.18 -13.87 -11.79
C GLN A 79 12.95 -13.86 -10.47
N LEU A 80 12.86 -14.96 -9.74
CA LEU A 80 13.83 -15.28 -8.70
C LEU A 80 15.14 -15.37 -9.45
N SER A 81 15.80 -14.24 -9.60
CA SER A 81 17.17 -14.22 -10.04
C SER A 81 17.91 -15.15 -9.07
N GLU A 82 18.70 -16.04 -9.65
CA GLU A 82 19.64 -16.93 -8.99
C GLU A 82 19.91 -16.48 -7.56
N VAL A 83 19.66 -17.36 -6.59
CA VAL A 83 19.91 -17.07 -5.17
C VAL A 83 21.39 -16.73 -5.06
N LEU A 84 21.72 -15.47 -5.26
CA LEU A 84 23.04 -14.98 -4.93
C LEU A 84 23.12 -15.08 -3.42
N VAL A 85 23.87 -16.05 -2.94
CA VAL A 85 24.20 -16.15 -1.51
C VAL A 85 25.03 -14.91 -1.20
N VAL A 86 24.35 -13.84 -0.81
CA VAL A 86 25.02 -12.63 -0.35
C VAL A 86 25.43 -12.92 1.09
N SER A 87 26.70 -13.22 1.29
CA SER A 87 27.27 -13.29 2.62
C SER A 87 27.37 -11.86 3.16
N GLY A 88 26.49 -11.49 4.07
CA GLY A 88 26.49 -10.18 4.73
C GLY A 88 25.42 -10.14 5.83
N ASP A 89 25.63 -9.28 6.81
CA ASP A 89 24.63 -9.02 7.84
C ASP A 89 23.54 -8.12 7.22
N GLY A 90 22.28 -8.58 7.22
CA GLY A 90 21.13 -7.79 6.79
C GLY A 90 21.04 -6.43 7.50
N ARG A 91 21.55 -6.36 8.72
CA ARG A 91 21.64 -5.13 9.51
C ARG A 91 22.49 -4.05 8.84
N ASP A 92 23.62 -4.41 8.25
CA ASP A 92 24.50 -3.43 7.61
C ASP A 92 23.85 -2.86 6.34
N LEU A 93 23.10 -3.69 5.59
CA LEU A 93 22.33 -3.21 4.46
C LEU A 93 21.20 -2.26 4.89
N VAL A 94 20.51 -2.56 5.99
CA VAL A 94 19.47 -1.66 6.55
C VAL A 94 20.11 -0.33 6.98
N LYS A 95 21.24 -0.36 7.70
CA LYS A 95 21.96 0.87 8.08
C LYS A 95 22.35 1.70 6.87
N GLU A 96 22.91 1.05 5.83
CA GLU A 96 23.28 1.76 4.62
C GLU A 96 22.06 2.34 3.90
N ALA A 97 20.96 1.61 3.84
CA ALA A 97 19.70 2.12 3.27
C ALA A 97 19.20 3.38 4.00
N LEU A 98 19.23 3.36 5.34
CA LEU A 98 18.85 4.52 6.16
C LEU A 98 19.77 5.73 5.92
N LEU A 99 21.08 5.51 5.80
CA LEU A 99 22.05 6.58 5.50
C LEU A 99 21.82 7.20 4.12
N ARG A 100 21.24 6.46 3.18
CA ARG A 100 20.96 6.92 1.81
C ARG A 100 19.59 7.59 1.65
N ILE A 101 18.76 7.63 2.68
CA ILE A 101 17.44 8.28 2.62
C ILE A 101 17.55 9.71 2.07
N PRO A 102 18.48 10.59 2.53
CA PRO A 102 18.57 11.95 2.01
C PRO A 102 18.94 12.05 0.53
N ALA A 103 19.51 10.98 -0.06
CA ALA A 103 19.85 10.92 -1.47
C ALA A 103 18.74 10.30 -2.34
N ASN A 104 17.94 9.41 -1.74
CA ASN A 104 16.96 8.60 -2.47
C ASN A 104 15.53 9.13 -2.36
N TYR A 105 15.26 9.98 -1.37
CA TYR A 105 13.92 10.52 -1.09
C TYR A 105 13.85 12.02 -1.34
N ALA A 106 12.64 12.53 -1.44
CA ALA A 106 12.39 13.92 -1.74
C ALA A 106 13.01 14.87 -0.66
N THR A 107 13.83 15.81 -1.11
CA THR A 107 14.45 16.80 -0.24
C THR A 107 13.57 18.04 -0.03
N ASP A 108 12.62 18.25 -0.94
CA ASP A 108 11.66 19.35 -0.85
C ASP A 108 10.30 18.82 -0.39
N PRO A 109 9.53 19.61 0.35
CA PRO A 109 8.16 19.28 0.69
C PRO A 109 7.32 19.11 -0.57
N ASN A 110 6.36 18.18 -0.54
CA ASN A 110 5.45 18.00 -1.64
C ASN A 110 4.04 17.71 -1.17
N MET A 111 3.07 17.89 -2.08
CA MET A 111 1.68 17.54 -1.87
C MET A 111 1.37 16.24 -2.59
N MET A 112 0.72 15.34 -1.89
CA MET A 112 0.27 14.06 -2.43
C MET A 112 -1.23 13.89 -2.20
N VAL A 113 -1.87 13.17 -3.10
CA VAL A 113 -3.22 12.66 -2.86
C VAL A 113 -3.09 11.18 -2.48
N ALA A 114 -3.64 10.83 -1.34
CA ALA A 114 -3.60 9.47 -0.82
C ALA A 114 -5.01 8.93 -0.59
N PHE A 115 -5.16 7.62 -0.75
CA PHE A 115 -6.35 6.90 -0.31
C PHE A 115 -6.04 6.19 1.01
N TYR A 116 -6.86 6.46 2.01
CA TYR A 116 -6.80 5.83 3.33
C TYR A 116 -7.97 4.88 3.51
N ARG A 117 -7.68 3.70 4.00
CA ARG A 117 -8.70 2.75 4.46
C ARG A 117 -8.28 2.14 5.78
N GLU A 118 -9.21 2.12 6.72
CA GLU A 118 -9.10 1.41 7.98
C GLU A 118 -10.33 0.51 8.10
N SER A 119 -10.10 -0.77 8.42
CA SER A 119 -11.17 -1.72 8.67
C SER A 119 -10.96 -2.42 9.99
N VAL A 120 -12.04 -2.66 10.70
CA VAL A 120 -12.10 -3.54 11.87
C VAL A 120 -13.02 -4.68 11.52
N GLU A 121 -12.53 -5.90 11.66
CA GLU A 121 -13.24 -7.11 11.26
C GLU A 121 -13.42 -8.04 12.46
N LYS A 122 -14.54 -8.75 12.47
CA LYS A 122 -14.80 -9.88 13.39
C LYS A 122 -15.26 -11.08 12.56
N GLY A 123 -14.42 -12.10 12.49
CA GLY A 123 -14.61 -13.17 11.53
C GLY A 123 -14.54 -12.63 10.10
N ASN A 124 -15.58 -12.85 9.30
CA ASN A 124 -15.67 -12.37 7.91
C ASN A 124 -16.50 -11.08 7.75
N ASN A 125 -16.86 -10.42 8.85
CA ASN A 125 -17.72 -9.25 8.80
C ASN A 125 -16.98 -7.98 9.22
N TYR A 126 -17.16 -6.92 8.45
CA TYR A 126 -16.67 -5.59 8.84
C TYR A 126 -17.52 -5.04 9.98
N ILE A 127 -16.89 -4.71 11.11
CA ILE A 127 -17.51 -3.98 12.23
C ILE A 127 -17.41 -2.48 11.94
N SER A 128 -16.29 -2.03 11.42
CA SER A 128 -16.05 -0.64 11.04
C SER A 128 -15.24 -0.58 9.77
N LEU A 129 -15.64 0.31 8.87
CA LEU A 129 -14.90 0.63 7.66
C LEU A 129 -14.84 2.15 7.53
N VAL A 130 -13.63 2.68 7.51
CA VAL A 130 -13.35 4.09 7.27
C VAL A 130 -12.57 4.19 5.97
N GLU A 131 -13.01 5.04 5.07
CA GLU A 131 -12.30 5.34 3.83
C GLU A 131 -12.24 6.84 3.63
N ALA A 132 -11.10 7.33 3.19
CA ALA A 132 -10.92 8.74 2.90
C ALA A 132 -9.95 8.97 1.74
N VAL A 133 -10.19 10.02 0.99
CA VAL A 133 -9.19 10.63 0.10
C VAL A 133 -8.59 11.79 0.86
N LEU A 134 -7.29 11.83 0.89
CA LEU A 134 -6.51 12.77 1.68
C LEU A 134 -5.64 13.63 0.78
N ASP A 135 -5.56 14.93 1.10
CA ASP A 135 -4.44 15.75 0.72
C ASP A 135 -3.36 15.59 1.79
N VAL A 136 -2.21 15.07 1.43
CA VAL A 136 -1.08 14.86 2.34
C VAL A 136 0.02 15.85 2.01
N TYR A 137 0.33 16.73 2.96
CA TYR A 137 1.56 17.52 2.93
C TYR A 137 2.68 16.66 3.48
N LYS A 138 3.53 16.18 2.57
CA LYS A 138 4.72 15.41 2.90
C LYS A 138 5.87 16.36 3.13
N ALA A 139 6.31 16.50 4.37
CA ALA A 139 7.47 17.32 4.69
C ALA A 139 8.76 16.67 4.17
N SER A 140 9.79 17.47 3.96
CA SER A 140 11.09 16.99 3.50
C SER A 140 11.62 15.84 4.36
N TYR A 141 12.25 14.85 3.74
CA TYR A 141 12.95 13.77 4.46
C TYR A 141 14.25 14.23 5.14
N ARG A 142 14.68 15.48 4.92
CA ARG A 142 15.79 16.11 5.64
C ARG A 142 15.32 16.94 6.85
N SER A 143 14.02 17.04 7.05
CA SER A 143 13.41 17.86 8.10
C SER A 143 12.81 16.96 9.19
N TYR A 144 12.87 17.40 10.42
CA TYR A 144 12.15 16.79 11.55
C TYR A 144 10.67 17.23 11.61
N SER A 145 10.19 17.96 10.59
CA SER A 145 8.78 18.37 10.53
C SER A 145 7.88 17.19 10.25
N ASN A 146 6.76 17.12 10.95
CA ASN A 146 5.77 16.07 10.75
C ASN A 146 5.01 16.27 9.44
N ASP A 147 4.63 15.14 8.83
CA ASP A 147 3.69 15.12 7.74
C ASP A 147 2.30 15.51 8.25
N GLN A 148 1.50 16.13 7.39
CA GLN A 148 0.14 16.55 7.72
C GLN A 148 -0.82 15.99 6.69
N ALA A 149 -2.04 15.66 7.12
CA ALA A 149 -3.07 15.22 6.21
C ALA A 149 -4.37 15.99 6.45
N ARG A 150 -5.07 16.27 5.36
CA ARG A 150 -6.40 16.83 5.37
C ARG A 150 -7.34 15.90 4.62
N ILE A 151 -8.46 15.57 5.23
CA ILE A 151 -9.50 14.78 4.56
C ILE A 151 -10.15 15.67 3.49
N TYR A 152 -10.08 15.22 2.26
CA TYR A 152 -10.77 15.84 1.13
C TYR A 152 -12.19 15.27 1.00
N ILE A 153 -12.33 13.94 0.97
CA ILE A 153 -13.60 13.22 0.99
C ILE A 153 -13.42 11.99 1.88
N GLY A 154 -14.42 11.72 2.72
CA GLY A 154 -14.40 10.53 3.56
C GLY A 154 -15.78 9.90 3.71
N ARG A 155 -15.80 8.60 3.95
CA ARG A 155 -16.99 7.85 4.36
C ARG A 155 -16.66 6.92 5.51
N LYS A 156 -17.62 6.75 6.39
CA LYS A 156 -17.54 5.79 7.50
C LYS A 156 -18.80 4.93 7.47
N ALA A 157 -18.60 3.61 7.47
CA ALA A 157 -19.65 2.64 7.73
C ALA A 157 -19.31 1.93 9.03
N THR A 158 -20.25 1.88 9.96
CA THR A 158 -20.10 1.19 11.24
C THR A 158 -21.36 0.36 11.44
N ASP A 159 -21.17 -0.95 11.53
CA ASP A 159 -22.23 -1.87 11.92
C ASP A 159 -22.02 -2.22 13.40
N ILE A 160 -22.72 -1.50 14.27
CA ILE A 160 -22.69 -1.74 15.71
C ILE A 160 -23.94 -2.57 16.04
N SER A 161 -23.77 -3.88 16.08
CA SER A 161 -24.80 -4.71 16.70
C SER A 161 -24.89 -4.36 18.19
N PRO A 162 -26.10 -4.11 18.76
CA PRO A 162 -26.27 -3.73 20.17
C PRO A 162 -25.75 -4.77 21.17
N ARG A 163 -25.35 -5.94 20.71
CA ARG A 163 -24.83 -7.04 21.53
C ARG A 163 -23.31 -7.08 21.64
N ASP A 164 -22.60 -6.29 20.85
CA ASP A 164 -21.14 -6.25 20.84
C ASP A 164 -20.63 -4.96 21.50
N THR A 165 -20.79 -4.87 22.84
CA THR A 165 -20.25 -3.78 23.66
C THR A 165 -18.76 -3.94 23.99
N VAL A 166 -17.98 -4.54 23.12
CA VAL A 166 -16.53 -4.41 23.22
C VAL A 166 -16.15 -3.12 22.49
N LEU A 167 -16.21 -2.01 23.21
CA LEU A 167 -15.57 -0.75 22.82
C LEU A 167 -14.05 -0.94 22.86
N LEU A 168 -13.51 -1.68 21.92
CA LEU A 168 -12.10 -1.62 21.59
C LEU A 168 -11.86 -0.24 20.99
N LYS A 169 -11.37 0.67 21.81
CA LYS A 169 -10.85 1.95 21.34
C LYS A 169 -9.54 1.65 20.66
N PHE A 170 -9.59 1.30 19.36
CA PHE A 170 -8.39 1.18 18.57
C PHE A 170 -7.74 2.56 18.50
N GLN A 171 -6.50 2.64 18.95
CA GLN A 171 -5.63 3.73 18.58
C GLN A 171 -5.22 3.45 17.14
N GLY A 172 -5.60 4.30 16.25
CA GLY A 172 -5.32 4.24 14.82
C GLY A 172 -5.70 5.57 14.20
N GLY A 173 -5.55 5.65 12.92
CA GLY A 173 -5.95 6.84 12.19
C GLY A 173 -4.89 7.30 11.19
N ILE A 174 -5.24 8.36 10.49
CA ILE A 174 -4.41 8.91 9.41
C ILE A 174 -3.03 9.35 9.94
N SER A 175 -2.97 9.96 11.11
CA SER A 175 -1.71 10.40 11.73
C SER A 175 -0.79 9.22 12.04
N ASP A 176 -1.35 8.14 12.60
CA ASP A 176 -0.58 6.94 12.93
C ASP A 176 -0.08 6.25 11.66
N ALA A 177 -0.92 6.20 10.60
CA ALA A 177 -0.48 5.68 9.30
C ALA A 177 0.68 6.49 8.69
N LEU A 178 0.69 7.81 8.85
CA LEU A 178 1.81 8.65 8.40
C LEU A 178 3.08 8.44 9.23
N MET A 179 2.94 8.13 10.52
CA MET A 179 4.09 7.81 11.39
C MET A 179 4.75 6.48 11.04
N LEU A 180 4.04 5.56 10.37
CA LEU A 180 4.60 4.29 9.88
C LEU A 180 5.50 4.44 8.65
N ASP A 181 5.78 5.66 8.18
CA ASP A 181 6.81 5.90 7.17
C ASP A 181 8.19 5.61 7.74
N VAL A 182 8.67 4.38 7.50
CA VAL A 182 9.95 3.87 8.00
C VAL A 182 11.14 4.69 7.49
N ALA A 183 11.03 5.29 6.31
CA ALA A 183 12.10 6.12 5.77
C ALA A 183 12.23 7.45 6.53
N LYS A 184 11.15 7.93 7.12
CA LYS A 184 11.12 9.18 7.88
C LYS A 184 11.25 8.94 9.39
N ASN A 185 10.64 7.87 9.87
CA ASN A 185 10.54 7.50 11.28
C ASN A 185 11.06 6.06 11.50
N PRO A 186 12.32 5.77 11.19
CA PRO A 186 12.86 4.41 11.28
C PRO A 186 12.79 3.86 12.71
N GLU A 187 12.84 4.71 13.71
CA GLU A 187 12.74 4.34 15.13
C GLU A 187 11.39 3.76 15.52
N VAL A 188 10.31 4.07 14.80
CA VAL A 188 8.97 3.51 15.07
C VAL A 188 8.95 2.01 14.81
N VAL A 189 9.71 1.55 13.79
CA VAL A 189 9.74 0.13 13.42
C VAL A 189 10.93 -0.59 14.03
N PHE A 190 12.12 0.03 14.02
CA PHE A 190 13.37 -0.63 14.40
C PHE A 190 13.86 -0.25 15.80
N GLY A 191 13.13 0.62 16.53
CA GLY A 191 13.61 1.16 17.80
C GLY A 191 14.88 1.97 17.63
N THR A 192 15.47 2.40 18.74
CA THR A 192 16.73 3.12 18.73
C THR A 192 17.87 2.18 18.32
N GLU A 193 18.45 2.36 17.13
CA GLU A 193 19.57 1.58 16.58
C GLU A 193 19.23 0.15 16.08
N GLY A 194 17.97 -0.29 16.10
CA GLY A 194 17.55 -1.62 15.63
C GLY A 194 18.24 -2.79 16.36
N LYS A 195 18.75 -2.57 17.58
CA LYS A 195 19.45 -3.61 18.36
C LYS A 195 18.54 -4.74 18.80
N GLU A 196 17.25 -4.47 18.90
CA GLU A 196 16.21 -5.40 19.36
C GLU A 196 15.75 -6.38 18.27
N TYR A 197 16.27 -6.24 17.04
CA TYR A 197 15.90 -7.05 15.90
C TYR A 197 17.06 -7.82 15.32
N ASP A 198 16.76 -9.02 14.82
CA ASP A 198 17.64 -9.79 13.94
C ASP A 198 17.25 -9.50 12.49
N PHE A 199 18.24 -9.26 11.63
CA PHE A 199 18.06 -8.98 10.22
C PHE A 199 18.71 -10.07 9.37
N ASN A 200 17.91 -10.69 8.50
CA ASN A 200 18.40 -11.76 7.62
C ASN A 200 18.14 -11.41 6.16
N ILE A 201 19.14 -11.59 5.32
CA ILE A 201 18.97 -11.44 3.86
C ILE A 201 18.29 -12.73 3.36
N GLU A 202 17.09 -12.59 2.82
CA GLU A 202 16.34 -13.71 2.25
C GLU A 202 16.72 -13.96 0.79
N GLY A 203 17.05 -12.90 0.05
CA GLY A 203 17.42 -13.01 -1.35
C GLY A 203 17.45 -11.68 -2.10
N LEU A 204 17.49 -11.80 -3.40
CA LEU A 204 17.45 -10.69 -4.35
C LEU A 204 16.23 -10.83 -5.26
N ILE A 205 15.56 -9.71 -5.55
CA ILE A 205 14.52 -9.62 -6.57
C ILE A 205 14.87 -8.52 -7.56
N ASN A 206 14.36 -8.66 -8.77
CA ASN A 206 14.48 -7.62 -9.79
C ASN A 206 13.13 -6.88 -9.91
N ILE A 207 13.13 -5.58 -9.61
CA ILE A 207 11.98 -4.71 -9.79
C ILE A 207 12.39 -3.59 -10.75
N ASN A 208 11.69 -3.47 -11.88
CA ASN A 208 11.97 -2.45 -12.91
C ASN A 208 13.45 -2.44 -13.35
N ASN A 209 14.02 -3.61 -13.61
CA ASN A 209 15.44 -3.80 -13.99
C ASN A 209 16.47 -3.32 -12.96
N LYS A 210 16.06 -3.23 -11.68
CA LYS A 210 16.95 -2.94 -10.56
C LYS A 210 16.92 -4.09 -9.56
N HIS A 211 18.09 -4.47 -9.05
CA HIS A 211 18.20 -5.47 -8.01
C HIS A 211 17.83 -4.89 -6.65
N HIS A 212 17.00 -5.62 -5.91
CA HIS A 212 16.58 -5.27 -4.55
C HIS A 212 16.85 -6.44 -3.63
N TYR A 213 17.43 -6.17 -2.46
CA TYR A 213 17.55 -7.15 -1.40
C TYR A 213 16.22 -7.32 -0.67
N ILE A 214 15.85 -8.56 -0.39
CA ILE A 214 14.78 -8.88 0.54
C ILE A 214 15.42 -9.11 1.89
N ILE A 215 15.05 -8.28 2.87
CA ILE A 215 15.58 -8.39 4.23
C ILE A 215 14.40 -8.66 5.17
N ASN A 216 14.43 -9.82 5.80
CA ASN A 216 13.53 -10.15 6.89
C ASN A 216 14.08 -9.65 8.20
N PHE A 217 13.21 -9.14 9.06
CA PHE A 217 13.58 -8.78 10.42
C PHE A 217 12.54 -9.31 11.42
N LYS A 218 13.01 -9.70 12.59
CA LYS A 218 12.18 -10.16 13.69
C LYS A 218 12.73 -9.65 15.02
N PRO A 219 11.88 -9.41 16.02
CA PRO A 219 12.35 -9.13 17.38
C PRO A 219 13.23 -10.25 17.87
N LYS A 220 14.28 -9.92 18.63
CA LYS A 220 15.06 -10.90 19.36
C LYS A 220 14.22 -11.53 20.45
N GLU A 221 14.41 -12.81 20.66
CA GLU A 221 13.85 -13.47 21.85
C GLU A 221 14.58 -12.91 23.07
N GLY A 222 13.80 -12.35 24.01
CA GLY A 222 14.28 -11.77 25.25
C GLY A 222 14.66 -12.84 26.27
#